data_4814fad811332d5afaa520c7b059a03c
#
_entry.id   4814fad811332d5afaa520c7b059a03c
#
_cell.length_a   1.000
_cell.length_b   1.000
_cell.length_c   1.000
_cell.angle_alpha   90.00
_cell.angle_beta   90.00
_cell.angle_gamma   90.00
#
_symmetry.space_group_name_H-M   'P 1'
#
loop_
_entity.id
_entity.type
_entity.pdbx_description
1 polymer ?
#
loop_
_entity_poly.entity_id
_entity_poly.type
_entity_poly.pdbx_seq_one_letter_code
_entity_poly.pdbx_strand_id
1 'polypeptide(L)'
;MIRKMTSVLIALLLMVTVLLPVSAEAFSFVADEAGLFSGQETAVLEEKAAALNSTYGIHAVILTLDSLGGTRAQDYADDYYDSTGYGYDGVLFLLAMEEREWYISTTGKMIYALTDYGIQQIGEGSVAFFGEGAWYDGFCYFLDTLPAYLEALENNTPLDGAADYSGSYYHGDQEEIVSYEDAASPSFLLSLFCGIAAAGITVLIMRLCMNTKRPRHSAGEYMVNGSWNLSQHQDLFLYSNVTKTRKQDPPKSSGGGSSVHRSSGGRSHGGGGGKF
;
A
#
# COMPACT_ATOMS: atom_id res chain seq x y z
N MET A 1 -49.33 -3.00 -18.62
CA MET A 1 -48.48 -1.84 -18.97
C MET A 1 -47.61 -1.40 -17.80
N ILE A 2 -48.14 -1.18 -16.62
CA ILE A 2 -47.42 -0.70 -15.42
C ILE A 2 -46.18 -1.51 -15.08
N ARG A 3 -46.23 -2.86 -15.11
CA ARG A 3 -45.10 -3.75 -14.82
C ARG A 3 -43.92 -3.64 -15.80
N LYS A 4 -44.19 -3.33 -17.06
CA LYS A 4 -43.15 -3.09 -18.08
C LYS A 4 -42.49 -1.73 -17.92
N MET A 5 -43.27 -0.72 -17.50
CA MET A 5 -42.74 0.62 -17.22
C MET A 5 -41.87 0.64 -15.98
N THR A 6 -42.21 -0.10 -14.91
CA THR A 6 -41.41 -0.20 -13.72
C THR A 6 -40.07 -0.90 -13.99
N SER A 7 -40.04 -1.95 -14.84
CA SER A 7 -38.79 -2.62 -15.22
C SER A 7 -37.87 -1.71 -16.05
N VAL A 8 -38.43 -0.89 -16.93
CA VAL A 8 -37.62 0.07 -17.71
C VAL A 8 -37.09 1.19 -16.81
N LEU A 9 -37.90 1.67 -15.85
CA LEU A 9 -37.47 2.70 -14.90
C LEU A 9 -36.35 2.19 -13.98
N ILE A 10 -36.45 0.96 -13.51
CA ILE A 10 -35.38 0.33 -12.69
C ILE A 10 -34.10 0.11 -13.50
N ALA A 11 -34.22 -0.31 -14.77
CA ALA A 11 -33.06 -0.47 -15.65
C ALA A 11 -32.38 0.88 -15.95
N LEU A 12 -33.18 1.95 -16.13
CA LEU A 12 -32.68 3.31 -16.35
C LEU A 12 -31.99 3.86 -15.07
N LEU A 13 -32.55 3.60 -13.89
CA LEU A 13 -31.98 3.99 -12.61
C LEU A 13 -30.64 3.26 -12.35
N LEU A 14 -30.57 1.96 -12.66
CA LEU A 14 -29.33 1.18 -12.58
C LEU A 14 -28.27 1.66 -13.59
N MET A 15 -28.69 2.11 -14.77
CA MET A 15 -27.78 2.64 -15.77
C MET A 15 -27.18 3.99 -15.34
N VAL A 16 -27.95 4.83 -14.62
CA VAL A 16 -27.49 6.13 -14.10
C VAL A 16 -26.47 5.94 -12.97
N THR A 17 -26.62 4.92 -12.12
CA THR A 17 -25.64 4.65 -11.03
C THR A 17 -24.28 4.18 -11.53
N VAL A 18 -24.22 3.58 -12.73
CA VAL A 18 -22.96 3.14 -13.36
C VAL A 18 -22.21 4.33 -14.03
N LEU A 19 -22.91 5.43 -14.30
CA LEU A 19 -22.32 6.63 -14.93
C LEU A 19 -21.77 7.64 -13.93
N LEU A 20 -21.91 7.41 -12.62
CA LEU A 20 -21.23 8.24 -11.63
C LEU A 20 -19.73 7.95 -11.75
N PRO A 21 -18.88 8.96 -12.03
CA PRO A 21 -17.45 8.76 -11.96
C PRO A 21 -17.14 8.30 -10.53
N VAL A 22 -16.64 7.10 -10.38
CA VAL A 22 -15.90 6.73 -9.17
C VAL A 22 -14.71 7.69 -9.20
N SER A 23 -14.77 8.74 -8.39
CA SER A 23 -13.57 9.51 -8.09
C SER A 23 -12.60 8.51 -7.50
N ALA A 24 -11.61 8.10 -8.28
CA ALA A 24 -10.42 7.49 -7.70
C ALA A 24 -9.93 8.54 -6.69
N GLU A 25 -9.94 8.21 -5.42
CA GLU A 25 -9.28 9.05 -4.42
C GLU A 25 -7.84 9.15 -4.90
N ALA A 26 -7.47 10.33 -5.38
CA ALA A 26 -6.09 10.59 -5.76
C ALA A 26 -5.28 10.44 -4.47
N PHE A 27 -4.34 9.51 -4.44
CA PHE A 27 -3.42 9.39 -3.33
C PHE A 27 -2.74 10.74 -3.12
N SER A 28 -2.80 11.26 -1.90
CA SER A 28 -2.02 12.43 -1.52
C SER A 28 -0.59 11.98 -1.23
N PHE A 29 0.38 12.64 -1.83
CA PHE A 29 1.80 12.40 -1.53
C PHE A 29 2.27 13.22 -0.32
N VAL A 30 1.47 14.20 0.11
CA VAL A 30 1.79 15.08 1.23
C VAL A 30 0.73 14.95 2.32
N ALA A 31 1.10 14.37 3.44
CA ALA A 31 0.29 14.30 4.65
C ALA A 31 0.89 15.24 5.70
N ASP A 32 0.37 16.45 5.78
CA ASP A 32 0.85 17.49 6.70
C ASP A 32 -0.03 17.55 7.95
N GLU A 33 0.15 16.59 8.86
CA GLU A 33 -0.61 16.53 10.12
C GLU A 33 -0.11 17.55 11.14
N ALA A 34 1.16 17.95 11.07
CA ALA A 34 1.73 18.99 11.91
C ALA A 34 1.38 20.42 11.45
N GLY A 35 0.77 20.59 10.27
CA GLY A 35 0.35 21.90 9.76
C GLY A 35 1.52 22.84 9.45
N LEU A 36 2.62 22.30 8.91
CA LEU A 36 3.84 23.06 8.62
C LEU A 36 3.75 23.85 7.32
N PHE A 37 2.84 23.47 6.41
CA PHE A 37 2.75 24.05 5.08
C PHE A 37 1.50 24.89 4.89
N SER A 38 1.62 25.95 4.13
CA SER A 38 0.45 26.63 3.56
C SER A 38 -0.18 25.77 2.45
N GLY A 39 -1.46 25.98 2.15
CA GLY A 39 -2.12 25.24 1.07
C GLY A 39 -1.45 25.39 -0.31
N GLN A 40 -0.74 26.52 -0.54
CA GLN A 40 0.03 26.74 -1.77
C GLN A 40 1.31 25.91 -1.79
N GLU A 41 2.01 25.82 -0.67
CA GLU A 41 3.23 25.00 -0.51
C GLU A 41 2.90 23.51 -0.64
N THR A 42 1.82 23.07 0.01
CA THR A 42 1.32 21.68 -0.14
C THR A 42 1.04 21.35 -1.61
N ALA A 43 0.38 22.24 -2.36
CA ALA A 43 0.09 22.01 -3.77
C ALA A 43 1.36 21.87 -4.62
N VAL A 44 2.41 22.66 -4.34
CA VAL A 44 3.69 22.56 -5.07
C VAL A 44 4.43 21.26 -4.71
N LEU A 45 4.44 20.87 -3.44
CA LEU A 45 5.04 19.59 -3.01
C LEU A 45 4.32 18.39 -3.64
N GLU A 46 2.99 18.41 -3.70
CA GLU A 46 2.17 17.41 -4.39
C GLU A 46 2.51 17.34 -5.89
N GLU A 47 2.64 18.48 -6.57
CA GLU A 47 3.01 18.54 -7.99
C GLU A 47 4.38 17.91 -8.23
N LYS A 48 5.38 18.24 -7.40
CA LYS A 48 6.73 17.65 -7.48
C LYS A 48 6.72 16.15 -7.26
N ALA A 49 6.00 15.67 -6.25
CA ALA A 49 5.87 14.24 -5.95
C ALA A 49 5.13 13.49 -7.08
N ALA A 50 4.07 14.08 -7.63
CA ALA A 50 3.36 13.53 -8.78
C ALA A 50 4.23 13.48 -10.05
N ALA A 51 5.11 14.48 -10.26
CA ALA A 51 6.07 14.48 -11.35
C ALA A 51 7.09 13.32 -11.21
N LEU A 52 7.58 13.04 -10.00
CA LEU A 52 8.44 11.89 -9.71
C LEU A 52 7.72 10.57 -9.99
N ASN A 53 6.46 10.47 -9.59
CA ASN A 53 5.65 9.29 -9.88
C ASN A 53 5.48 9.08 -11.39
N SER A 54 5.13 10.13 -12.14
CA SER A 54 4.91 10.03 -13.59
C SER A 54 6.18 9.73 -14.38
N THR A 55 7.34 10.23 -13.92
CA THR A 55 8.62 10.12 -14.65
C THR A 55 9.35 8.82 -14.30
N TYR A 56 9.40 8.49 -13.02
CA TYR A 56 10.22 7.39 -12.52
C TYR A 56 9.38 6.22 -11.96
N GLY A 57 8.05 6.35 -11.88
CA GLY A 57 7.17 5.32 -11.34
C GLY A 57 7.39 5.06 -9.85
N ILE A 58 7.78 6.07 -9.08
CA ILE A 58 7.97 5.97 -7.63
C ILE A 58 6.95 6.82 -6.87
N HIS A 59 6.63 6.42 -5.64
CA HIS A 59 5.84 7.23 -4.72
C HIS A 59 6.78 7.92 -3.73
N ALA A 60 6.96 9.23 -3.89
CA ALA A 60 7.71 10.06 -2.94
C ALA A 60 6.70 10.73 -2.00
N VAL A 61 6.72 10.34 -0.73
CA VAL A 61 5.73 10.72 0.27
C VAL A 61 6.35 11.60 1.35
N ILE A 62 5.65 12.66 1.72
CA ILE A 62 5.99 13.53 2.84
C ILE A 62 4.95 13.32 3.93
N LEU A 63 5.41 13.03 5.15
CA LEU A 63 4.57 12.88 6.32
C LEU A 63 5.12 13.74 7.46
N THR A 64 4.33 14.70 7.90
CA THR A 64 4.67 15.51 9.09
C THR A 64 3.69 15.20 10.21
N LEU A 65 4.19 15.05 11.43
CA LEU A 65 3.43 14.69 12.62
C LEU A 65 3.75 15.62 13.77
N ASP A 66 2.76 15.89 14.61
CA ASP A 66 3.03 16.53 15.90
C ASP A 66 3.84 15.61 16.82
N SER A 67 3.46 14.33 16.91
CA SER A 67 4.11 13.34 17.77
C SER A 67 3.97 11.92 17.24
N LEU A 68 4.95 11.08 17.53
CA LEU A 68 4.94 9.65 17.25
C LEU A 68 4.13 8.82 18.26
N GLY A 69 3.66 9.44 19.36
CA GLY A 69 2.89 8.75 20.38
C GLY A 69 3.62 7.59 21.07
N GLY A 70 4.94 7.64 21.11
CA GLY A 70 5.79 6.59 21.69
C GLY A 70 6.16 5.45 20.75
N THR A 71 5.76 5.51 19.48
CA THR A 71 6.19 4.58 18.42
C THR A 71 7.57 5.01 17.91
N ARG A 72 8.39 4.08 17.45
CA ARG A 72 9.66 4.44 16.80
C ARG A 72 9.37 5.06 15.43
N ALA A 73 10.13 6.09 15.04
CA ALA A 73 9.97 6.75 13.75
C ALA A 73 10.05 5.76 12.57
N GLN A 74 10.94 4.77 12.65
CA GLN A 74 11.07 3.69 11.69
C GLN A 74 9.76 2.90 11.54
N ASP A 75 9.24 2.37 12.64
CA ASP A 75 8.04 1.52 12.61
C ASP A 75 6.82 2.32 12.12
N TYR A 76 6.73 3.59 12.53
CA TYR A 76 5.64 4.47 12.10
C TYR A 76 5.69 4.75 10.61
N ALA A 77 6.86 5.11 10.09
CA ALA A 77 7.03 5.44 8.67
C ALA A 77 6.75 4.24 7.75
N ASP A 78 7.27 3.05 8.12
CA ASP A 78 7.08 1.82 7.36
C ASP A 78 5.61 1.40 7.35
N ASP A 79 4.97 1.37 8.54
CA ASP A 79 3.58 0.95 8.68
C ASP A 79 2.61 1.95 8.02
N TYR A 80 2.91 3.25 8.07
CA TYR A 80 2.15 4.27 7.36
C TYR A 80 2.20 4.05 5.85
N TYR A 81 3.41 3.87 5.29
CA TYR A 81 3.57 3.62 3.87
C TYR A 81 2.80 2.37 3.42
N ASP A 82 2.92 1.28 4.17
CA ASP A 82 2.28 0.01 3.85
C ASP A 82 0.74 0.07 3.95
N SER A 83 0.21 0.80 4.93
CA SER A 83 -1.23 0.88 5.19
C SER A 83 -1.98 1.82 4.24
N THR A 84 -1.30 2.84 3.71
CA THR A 84 -1.93 3.85 2.84
C THR A 84 -2.15 3.35 1.41
N GLY A 85 -1.52 2.23 1.03
CA GLY A 85 -1.72 1.62 -0.29
C GLY A 85 -0.90 2.26 -1.40
N TYR A 86 0.20 2.93 -1.06
CA TYR A 86 1.19 3.37 -2.02
C TYR A 86 1.81 2.19 -2.79
N GLY A 87 2.38 2.46 -3.97
CA GLY A 87 3.00 1.45 -4.81
C GLY A 87 4.19 0.74 -4.16
N TYR A 88 4.69 -0.30 -4.83
CA TYR A 88 5.81 -1.09 -4.33
C TYR A 88 7.10 -0.28 -4.24
N ASP A 89 7.35 0.58 -5.22
CA ASP A 89 8.55 1.41 -5.31
C ASP A 89 8.29 2.79 -4.72
N GLY A 90 8.98 3.12 -3.64
CA GLY A 90 8.78 4.44 -3.05
C GLY A 90 9.70 4.80 -1.90
N VAL A 91 9.54 6.04 -1.47
CA VAL A 91 10.26 6.65 -0.37
C VAL A 91 9.30 7.52 0.43
N LEU A 92 9.38 7.44 1.74
CA LEU A 92 8.61 8.30 2.64
C LEU A 92 9.58 9.06 3.55
N PHE A 93 9.41 10.39 3.62
CA PHE A 93 10.13 11.23 4.57
C PHE A 93 9.17 11.63 5.70
N LEU A 94 9.39 11.07 6.87
CA LEU A 94 8.70 11.39 8.12
C LEU A 94 9.43 12.51 8.87
N LEU A 95 8.68 13.48 9.39
CA LEU A 95 9.14 14.50 10.33
C LEU A 95 8.21 14.54 11.55
N ALA A 96 8.73 14.24 12.74
CA ALA A 96 8.01 14.27 14.00
C ALA A 96 8.49 15.44 14.87
N MET A 97 7.58 16.37 15.13
CA MET A 97 7.92 17.67 15.72
C MET A 97 8.25 17.58 17.23
N GLU A 98 7.48 16.83 18.01
CA GLU A 98 7.68 16.71 19.45
C GLU A 98 8.99 15.99 19.79
N GLU A 99 9.24 14.86 19.07
CA GLU A 99 10.45 14.07 19.26
C GLU A 99 11.69 14.70 18.59
N ARG A 100 11.47 15.71 17.73
CA ARG A 100 12.52 16.33 16.89
C ARG A 100 13.29 15.26 16.11
N GLU A 101 12.55 14.40 15.47
CA GLU A 101 13.08 13.22 14.78
C GLU A 101 12.61 13.19 13.35
N TRP A 102 13.53 12.86 12.45
CA TRP A 102 13.20 12.57 11.08
C TRP A 102 13.57 11.12 10.74
N TYR A 103 12.83 10.55 9.79
CA TYR A 103 13.12 9.22 9.26
C TYR A 103 12.75 9.15 7.78
N ILE A 104 13.66 8.58 6.97
CA ILE A 104 13.39 8.27 5.56
C ILE A 104 13.25 6.75 5.47
N SER A 105 12.07 6.28 5.09
CA SER A 105 11.78 4.88 4.76
C SER A 105 11.81 4.70 3.26
N THR A 106 12.42 3.61 2.78
CA THR A 106 12.51 3.26 1.36
C THR A 106 11.96 1.87 1.11
N THR A 107 11.31 1.66 -0.05
CA THR A 107 10.79 0.35 -0.44
C THR A 107 10.99 0.10 -1.94
N GLY A 108 11.02 -1.17 -2.34
CA GLY A 108 11.24 -1.57 -3.72
C GLY A 108 12.59 -1.08 -4.27
N LYS A 109 12.57 -0.48 -5.46
CA LYS A 109 13.80 0.01 -6.10
C LYS A 109 14.48 1.14 -5.34
N MET A 110 13.73 1.88 -4.49
CA MET A 110 14.30 2.97 -3.72
C MET A 110 15.28 2.49 -2.64
N ILE A 111 15.17 1.22 -2.17
CA ILE A 111 16.17 0.61 -1.28
C ILE A 111 17.56 0.58 -1.94
N TYR A 112 17.60 0.42 -3.25
CA TYR A 112 18.85 0.35 -4.01
C TYR A 112 19.29 1.73 -4.49
N ALA A 113 18.35 2.61 -4.84
CA ALA A 113 18.66 3.98 -5.25
C ALA A 113 19.22 4.81 -4.10
N LEU A 114 18.63 4.67 -2.89
CA LEU A 114 19.04 5.39 -1.70
C LEU A 114 19.68 4.41 -0.70
N THR A 115 20.99 4.34 -0.72
CA THR A 115 21.75 3.61 0.31
C THR A 115 21.69 4.36 1.64
N ASP A 116 22.16 3.75 2.73
CA ASP A 116 22.25 4.41 4.04
C ASP A 116 22.99 5.74 3.98
N TYR A 117 24.01 5.83 3.13
CA TYR A 117 24.73 7.07 2.89
C TYR A 117 23.88 8.12 2.17
N GLY A 118 23.17 7.74 1.10
CA GLY A 118 22.28 8.65 0.37
C GLY A 118 21.15 9.17 1.25
N ILE A 119 20.55 8.29 2.06
CA ILE A 119 19.53 8.66 3.05
C ILE A 119 20.07 9.68 4.04
N GLN A 120 21.28 9.45 4.57
CA GLN A 120 21.91 10.37 5.52
C GLN A 120 22.19 11.74 4.87
N GLN A 121 22.71 11.77 3.64
CA GLN A 121 22.99 13.02 2.91
C GLN A 121 21.71 13.83 2.65
N ILE A 122 20.63 13.17 2.22
CA ILE A 122 19.34 13.84 2.00
C ILE A 122 18.75 14.33 3.32
N GLY A 123 18.78 13.49 4.37
CA GLY A 123 18.27 13.86 5.68
C GLY A 123 19.00 15.05 6.29
N GLU A 124 20.33 15.02 6.33
CA GLU A 124 21.16 16.13 6.85
C GLU A 124 20.99 17.40 6.02
N GLY A 125 20.89 17.28 4.68
CA GLY A 125 20.62 18.42 3.82
C GLY A 125 19.26 19.06 4.09
N SER A 126 18.22 18.26 4.32
CA SER A 126 16.89 18.77 4.69
C SER A 126 16.89 19.39 6.09
N VAL A 127 17.58 18.76 7.05
CA VAL A 127 17.71 19.26 8.45
C VAL A 127 18.35 20.66 8.51
N ALA A 128 19.25 20.98 7.60
CA ALA A 128 19.82 22.34 7.55
C ALA A 128 18.73 23.40 7.38
N PHE A 129 17.71 23.14 6.57
CA PHE A 129 16.54 24.01 6.41
C PHE A 129 15.60 23.95 7.61
N PHE A 130 15.36 22.77 8.16
CA PHE A 130 14.48 22.57 9.31
C PHE A 130 14.96 23.31 10.56
N GLY A 131 16.28 23.39 10.75
CA GLY A 131 16.89 24.18 11.82
C GLY A 131 16.58 25.67 11.78
N GLU A 132 16.29 26.21 10.59
CA GLU A 132 15.91 27.59 10.34
C GLU A 132 14.38 27.79 10.30
N GLY A 133 13.60 26.74 10.46
CA GLY A 133 12.14 26.74 10.32
C GLY A 133 11.65 26.78 8.88
N ALA A 134 12.54 26.59 7.90
CA ALA A 134 12.23 26.56 6.47
C ALA A 134 11.77 25.15 6.03
N TRP A 135 10.64 24.69 6.61
CA TRP A 135 10.12 23.33 6.41
C TRP A 135 9.87 22.99 4.95
N TYR A 136 9.21 23.90 4.24
CA TYR A 136 8.92 23.76 2.81
C TYR A 136 10.18 23.57 1.99
N ASP A 137 11.21 24.41 2.22
CA ASP A 137 12.46 24.34 1.46
C ASP A 137 13.21 23.03 1.72
N GLY A 138 13.17 22.52 2.95
CA GLY A 138 13.77 21.23 3.31
C GLY A 138 13.11 20.05 2.59
N PHE A 139 11.79 20.07 2.43
CA PHE A 139 11.09 19.03 1.67
C PHE A 139 11.20 19.22 0.16
N CYS A 140 11.32 20.46 -0.32
CA CYS A 140 11.72 20.71 -1.72
C CYS A 140 13.08 20.12 -2.01
N TYR A 141 14.07 20.34 -1.13
CA TYR A 141 15.42 19.76 -1.27
C TYR A 141 15.36 18.23 -1.35
N PHE A 142 14.58 17.57 -0.47
CA PHE A 142 14.35 16.13 -0.53
C PHE A 142 13.84 15.69 -1.91
N LEU A 143 12.71 16.25 -2.37
CA LEU A 143 12.11 15.84 -3.64
C LEU A 143 13.01 16.17 -4.85
N ASP A 144 13.71 17.30 -4.84
CA ASP A 144 14.57 17.75 -5.95
C ASP A 144 15.88 16.94 -6.03
N THR A 145 16.26 16.26 -4.96
CA THR A 145 17.48 15.43 -4.92
C THR A 145 17.23 14.00 -5.44
N LEU A 146 16.01 13.47 -5.32
CA LEU A 146 15.68 12.09 -5.71
C LEU A 146 15.98 11.74 -7.17
N PRO A 147 15.74 12.62 -8.17
CA PRO A 147 16.06 12.31 -9.57
C PRO A 147 17.51 11.90 -9.79
N ALA A 148 18.46 12.56 -9.14
CA ALA A 148 19.88 12.24 -9.30
C ALA A 148 20.21 10.81 -8.86
N TYR A 149 19.62 10.34 -7.76
CA TYR A 149 19.80 8.96 -7.27
C TYR A 149 19.11 7.94 -8.18
N LEU A 150 17.93 8.27 -8.72
CA LEU A 150 17.21 7.40 -9.64
C LEU A 150 17.96 7.26 -10.98
N GLU A 151 18.45 8.35 -11.53
CA GLU A 151 19.27 8.34 -12.75
C GLU A 151 20.59 7.59 -12.53
N ALA A 152 21.20 7.72 -11.36
CA ALA A 152 22.40 6.98 -10.99
C ALA A 152 22.15 5.49 -10.92
N LEU A 153 21.01 5.07 -10.37
CA LEU A 153 20.57 3.67 -10.35
C LEU A 153 20.35 3.13 -11.77
N GLU A 154 19.64 3.85 -12.63
CA GLU A 154 19.39 3.46 -14.02
C GLU A 154 20.67 3.35 -14.85
N ASN A 155 21.62 4.24 -14.62
CA ASN A 155 22.91 4.25 -15.31
C ASN A 155 23.96 3.34 -14.67
N ASN A 156 23.62 2.66 -13.58
CA ASN A 156 24.54 1.85 -12.77
C ASN A 156 25.81 2.60 -12.34
N THR A 157 25.65 3.86 -11.96
CA THR A 157 26.73 4.77 -11.53
C THR A 157 26.42 5.33 -10.14
N PRO A 158 26.83 4.63 -9.05
CA PRO A 158 26.51 5.06 -7.69
C PRO A 158 27.00 6.49 -7.40
N LEU A 159 26.14 7.32 -6.80
CA LEU A 159 26.49 8.66 -6.34
C LEU A 159 27.29 8.63 -5.04
N ASP A 160 27.06 7.63 -4.21
CA ASP A 160 27.83 7.34 -3.02
C ASP A 160 28.92 6.33 -3.39
N GLY A 161 30.18 6.69 -3.32
CA GLY A 161 31.32 5.86 -3.72
C GLY A 161 31.44 4.50 -3.00
N ALA A 162 30.37 4.04 -2.37
CA ALA A 162 30.27 2.80 -1.61
C ALA A 162 29.31 1.77 -2.22
N ALA A 163 28.45 2.13 -3.14
CA ALA A 163 27.47 1.22 -3.73
C ALA A 163 28.03 0.61 -5.02
N ASP A 164 28.53 -0.60 -4.94
CA ASP A 164 28.71 -1.44 -6.12
C ASP A 164 27.33 -2.04 -6.51
N TYR A 165 26.63 -1.39 -7.42
CA TYR A 165 25.37 -1.92 -7.98
C TYR A 165 25.57 -3.19 -8.82
N SER A 166 26.83 -3.67 -9.00
CA SER A 166 27.15 -4.90 -9.72
C SER A 166 26.83 -6.17 -8.94
N GLY A 167 26.52 -6.06 -7.64
CA GLY A 167 26.09 -7.16 -6.79
C GLY A 167 24.62 -7.49 -7.07
N SER A 168 24.41 -8.54 -7.86
CA SER A 168 23.16 -9.26 -8.04
C SER A 168 22.02 -8.75 -7.16
N TYR A 169 20.98 -8.21 -7.77
CA TYR A 169 19.66 -8.13 -7.18
C TYR A 169 19.39 -9.46 -6.45
N TYR A 170 19.47 -9.46 -5.14
CA TYR A 170 19.00 -10.57 -4.36
C TYR A 170 17.49 -10.62 -4.62
N HIS A 171 17.10 -11.47 -5.53
CA HIS A 171 15.77 -12.02 -5.60
C HIS A 171 15.60 -12.87 -4.34
N GLY A 172 15.40 -12.21 -3.21
CA GLY A 172 14.82 -12.84 -2.03
C GLY A 172 13.37 -13.10 -2.38
N ASP A 173 13.09 -14.38 -2.58
CA ASP A 173 11.77 -14.93 -2.78
C ASP A 173 10.93 -14.17 -3.82
N GLN A 174 11.00 -14.66 -5.05
CA GLN A 174 10.01 -14.37 -6.08
C GLN A 174 8.64 -14.84 -5.57
N GLU A 175 7.96 -14.04 -4.78
CA GLU A 175 6.56 -13.87 -5.05
C GLU A 175 6.54 -13.22 -6.43
N GLU A 176 6.00 -13.95 -7.37
CA GLU A 176 5.73 -13.59 -8.74
C GLU A 176 5.46 -12.08 -8.79
N ILE A 177 6.46 -11.30 -9.24
CA ILE A 177 6.24 -9.90 -9.57
C ILE A 177 5.21 -10.00 -10.67
N VAL A 178 3.94 -9.84 -10.31
CA VAL A 178 2.94 -9.44 -11.27
C VAL A 178 3.47 -8.11 -11.77
N SER A 179 4.22 -8.19 -12.87
CA SER A 179 4.63 -7.01 -13.59
C SER A 179 3.34 -6.27 -13.88
N TYR A 180 3.13 -5.16 -13.21
CA TYR A 180 2.18 -4.14 -13.65
C TYR A 180 2.76 -3.41 -14.87
N GLU A 181 3.47 -4.17 -15.73
CA GLU A 181 3.61 -3.80 -17.12
C GLU A 181 2.21 -3.84 -17.68
N ASP A 182 1.67 -2.64 -17.87
CA ASP A 182 0.39 -2.45 -18.53
C ASP A 182 -0.72 -3.39 -17.99
N ALA A 183 -1.12 -3.23 -16.72
CA ALA A 183 -2.52 -3.34 -16.46
C ALA A 183 -3.16 -2.26 -17.34
N ALA A 184 -3.20 -2.54 -18.66
CA ALA A 184 -4.04 -1.85 -19.60
C ALA A 184 -5.33 -1.67 -18.83
N SER A 185 -5.64 -0.44 -18.48
CA SER A 185 -6.88 -0.09 -17.81
C SER A 185 -7.94 -0.97 -18.46
N PRO A 186 -8.59 -1.90 -17.75
CA PRO A 186 -9.46 -2.88 -18.38
C PRO A 186 -10.35 -2.06 -19.26
N SER A 187 -10.22 -2.24 -20.58
CA SER A 187 -10.85 -1.33 -21.52
C SER A 187 -12.29 -1.28 -21.07
N PHE A 188 -12.84 -0.08 -20.93
CA PHE A 188 -14.22 0.16 -20.44
C PHE A 188 -15.20 -0.85 -21.06
N LEU A 189 -14.94 -1.26 -22.30
CA LEU A 189 -15.66 -2.30 -23.01
C LEU A 189 -15.51 -3.69 -22.34
N LEU A 190 -14.35 -4.06 -21.86
CA LEU A 190 -14.14 -5.37 -21.21
C LEU A 190 -14.84 -5.44 -19.85
N SER A 191 -14.77 -4.39 -19.04
CA SER A 191 -15.49 -4.31 -17.76
C SER A 191 -17.02 -4.27 -17.97
N LEU A 192 -17.48 -3.60 -19.02
CA LEU A 192 -18.88 -3.58 -19.43
C LEU A 192 -19.36 -5.00 -19.84
N PHE A 193 -18.57 -5.71 -20.64
CA PHE A 193 -18.89 -7.08 -21.03
C PHE A 193 -18.93 -8.04 -19.83
N CYS A 194 -17.96 -7.96 -18.91
CA CYS A 194 -17.96 -8.75 -17.69
C CYS A 194 -19.17 -8.45 -16.80
N GLY A 195 -19.54 -7.17 -16.67
CA GLY A 195 -20.73 -6.75 -15.91
C GLY A 195 -22.04 -7.30 -16.51
N ILE A 196 -22.21 -7.22 -17.82
CA ILE A 196 -23.39 -7.75 -18.52
C ILE A 196 -23.45 -9.28 -18.41
N ALA A 197 -22.32 -9.96 -18.53
CA ALA A 197 -22.24 -11.42 -18.40
C ALA A 197 -22.61 -11.87 -16.97
N ALA A 198 -22.10 -11.21 -15.95
CA ALA A 198 -22.41 -11.50 -14.55
C ALA A 198 -23.89 -11.25 -14.24
N ALA A 199 -24.47 -10.15 -14.73
CA ALA A 199 -25.89 -9.84 -14.60
C ALA A 199 -26.76 -10.89 -15.30
N GLY A 200 -26.40 -11.32 -16.51
CA GLY A 200 -27.09 -12.36 -17.26
C GLY A 200 -27.10 -13.70 -16.54
N ILE A 201 -25.98 -14.11 -15.98
CA ILE A 201 -25.84 -15.35 -15.18
C ILE A 201 -26.72 -15.28 -13.92
N THR A 202 -26.74 -14.14 -13.24
CA THR A 202 -27.55 -13.94 -12.02
C THR A 202 -29.04 -14.07 -12.33
N VAL A 203 -29.50 -13.44 -13.42
CA VAL A 203 -30.92 -13.53 -13.88
C VAL A 203 -31.27 -14.97 -14.29
N LEU A 204 -30.34 -15.68 -14.96
CA LEU A 204 -30.54 -17.07 -15.36
C LEU A 204 -30.67 -17.99 -14.13
N ILE A 205 -29.80 -17.83 -13.13
CA ILE A 205 -29.86 -18.59 -11.87
C ILE A 205 -31.17 -18.32 -11.13
N MET A 206 -31.59 -17.04 -11.04
CA MET A 206 -32.87 -16.69 -10.42
C MET A 206 -34.05 -17.35 -11.17
N ARG A 207 -34.02 -17.34 -12.50
CA ARG A 207 -35.08 -17.97 -13.30
C ARG A 207 -35.12 -19.49 -13.12
N LEU A 208 -33.97 -20.14 -13.01
CA LEU A 208 -33.89 -21.57 -12.73
C LEU A 208 -34.35 -21.92 -11.29
N CYS A 209 -33.97 -21.09 -10.32
CA CYS A 209 -34.40 -21.29 -8.92
C CYS A 209 -35.89 -21.04 -8.72
N MET A 210 -36.50 -20.10 -9.44
CA MET A 210 -37.92 -19.81 -9.36
C MET A 210 -38.81 -20.88 -9.98
N ASN A 211 -38.26 -21.81 -10.77
CA ASN A 211 -39.04 -22.85 -11.45
C ASN A 211 -39.20 -24.14 -10.60
N THR A 212 -38.71 -24.15 -9.34
CA THR A 212 -38.78 -25.31 -8.45
C THR A 212 -39.99 -25.22 -7.52
N LYS A 213 -41.18 -24.98 -8.07
CA LYS A 213 -42.45 -25.20 -7.32
C LYS A 213 -42.83 -26.69 -7.37
N ARG A 214 -42.07 -27.53 -6.72
CA ARG A 214 -42.55 -28.85 -6.30
C ARG A 214 -42.73 -28.81 -4.79
N PRO A 215 -43.95 -29.02 -4.26
CA PRO A 215 -44.14 -29.16 -2.83
C PRO A 215 -43.37 -30.42 -2.40
N ARG A 216 -42.27 -30.21 -1.63
CA ARG A 216 -41.62 -31.33 -0.93
C ARG A 216 -42.50 -31.70 0.24
N HIS A 217 -42.97 -32.94 0.24
CA HIS A 217 -43.59 -33.55 1.40
C HIS A 217 -42.57 -33.53 2.56
N SER A 218 -43.06 -33.27 3.75
CA SER A 218 -42.31 -33.12 4.97
C SER A 218 -41.32 -34.27 5.21
N ALA A 219 -40.12 -33.95 5.68
CA ALA A 219 -39.05 -34.90 6.00
C ALA A 219 -39.40 -35.92 7.09
N GLY A 220 -40.63 -35.89 7.61
CA GLY A 220 -41.12 -36.84 8.61
C GLY A 220 -41.17 -38.31 8.13
N GLU A 221 -41.16 -38.56 6.82
CA GLU A 221 -41.25 -39.91 6.26
C GLU A 221 -39.90 -40.67 6.29
N TYR A 222 -38.78 -39.95 6.59
CA TYR A 222 -37.43 -40.52 6.65
C TYR A 222 -36.89 -40.71 8.06
N MET A 223 -37.66 -40.33 9.10
CA MET A 223 -37.25 -40.51 10.48
C MET A 223 -37.96 -41.74 11.08
N VAL A 224 -37.20 -42.79 11.26
CA VAL A 224 -37.63 -43.92 12.11
C VAL A 224 -37.62 -43.45 13.56
N ASN A 225 -38.78 -43.42 14.20
CA ASN A 225 -38.91 -43.05 15.63
C ASN A 225 -37.97 -43.91 16.47
N GLY A 226 -37.00 -43.30 17.15
CA GLY A 226 -36.08 -43.97 18.05
C GLY A 226 -34.67 -44.25 17.48
N SER A 227 -34.36 -43.83 16.24
CA SER A 227 -33.05 -44.08 15.64
C SER A 227 -31.91 -43.16 16.14
N TRP A 228 -32.21 -42.14 16.94
CA TRP A 228 -31.23 -41.25 17.54
C TRP A 228 -31.10 -41.53 19.03
N ASN A 229 -30.11 -42.33 19.39
CA ASN A 229 -29.76 -42.54 20.80
C ASN A 229 -28.31 -42.08 21.01
N LEU A 230 -28.13 -40.78 21.32
CA LEU A 230 -26.86 -40.23 21.73
C LEU A 230 -26.60 -40.59 23.19
N SER A 231 -25.80 -41.63 23.40
CA SER A 231 -25.47 -42.08 24.75
C SER A 231 -24.37 -41.25 25.43
N GLN A 232 -23.64 -40.46 24.70
CA GLN A 232 -22.60 -39.55 25.27
C GLN A 232 -22.35 -38.39 24.33
N HIS A 233 -22.47 -37.15 24.84
CA HIS A 233 -22.01 -35.93 24.21
C HIS A 233 -20.86 -35.40 25.05
N GLN A 234 -19.63 -35.48 24.52
CA GLN A 234 -18.47 -34.96 25.20
C GLN A 234 -17.66 -34.14 24.20
N ASP A 235 -17.71 -32.83 24.37
CA ASP A 235 -16.83 -31.89 23.63
C ASP A 235 -15.48 -31.87 24.33
N LEU A 236 -14.46 -32.44 23.67
CA LEU A 236 -13.09 -32.42 24.14
C LEU A 236 -12.37 -31.24 23.47
N PHE A 237 -12.18 -30.15 24.21
CA PHE A 237 -11.36 -29.03 23.72
C PHE A 237 -9.89 -29.38 23.87
N LEU A 238 -9.21 -29.61 22.72
CA LEU A 238 -7.77 -29.73 22.66
C LEU A 238 -7.17 -28.34 22.48
N TYR A 239 -6.42 -27.88 23.48
CA TYR A 239 -5.72 -26.60 23.39
C TYR A 239 -4.57 -26.67 22.37
N SER A 240 -4.41 -25.61 21.61
CA SER A 240 -3.26 -25.43 20.74
C SER A 240 -2.23 -24.58 21.45
N ASN A 241 -1.01 -25.10 21.58
CA ASN A 241 0.12 -24.38 22.18
C ASN A 241 0.90 -23.70 21.05
N VAL A 242 0.81 -22.37 20.95
CA VAL A 242 1.59 -21.59 19.98
C VAL A 242 2.85 -21.07 20.69
N THR A 243 3.98 -21.66 20.39
CA THR A 243 5.28 -21.17 20.86
C THR A 243 5.80 -20.14 19.87
N LYS A 244 5.81 -18.85 20.25
CA LYS A 244 6.49 -17.81 19.48
C LYS A 244 7.99 -17.85 19.80
N THR A 245 8.79 -18.30 18.85
CA THR A 245 10.25 -18.15 18.90
C THR A 245 10.63 -16.84 18.24
N ARG A 246 11.20 -15.90 19.00
CA ARG A 246 11.74 -14.66 18.45
C ARG A 246 12.93 -15.00 17.56
N LYS A 247 12.80 -14.70 16.25
CA LYS A 247 13.92 -14.84 15.31
C LYS A 247 14.96 -13.78 15.68
N GLN A 248 16.20 -14.20 15.90
CA GLN A 248 17.30 -13.25 16.13
C GLN A 248 17.56 -12.47 14.84
N ASP A 249 17.71 -11.16 14.98
CA ASP A 249 18.08 -10.28 13.88
C ASP A 249 19.46 -10.71 13.35
N PRO A 250 19.64 -10.72 12.01
CA PRO A 250 20.95 -11.02 11.44
C PRO A 250 21.97 -9.96 11.87
N PRO A 251 23.25 -10.31 12.05
CA PRO A 251 24.27 -9.35 12.43
C PRO A 251 24.39 -8.26 11.37
N LYS A 252 24.45 -6.99 11.81
CA LYS A 252 24.65 -5.83 10.95
C LYS A 252 25.94 -6.02 10.16
N SER A 253 25.82 -6.16 8.84
CA SER A 253 26.99 -6.13 7.96
C SER A 253 27.44 -4.68 7.81
N SER A 254 28.64 -4.37 8.21
CA SER A 254 29.32 -3.09 7.96
C SER A 254 29.87 -3.06 6.53
N GLY A 255 29.00 -2.97 5.55
CA GLY A 255 29.37 -2.78 4.15
C GLY A 255 28.42 -1.74 3.58
N GLY A 256 28.89 -0.81 2.76
CA GLY A 256 28.19 0.36 2.24
C GLY A 256 26.97 0.05 1.35
N GLY A 257 26.00 -0.69 1.86
CA GLY A 257 24.72 -0.99 1.26
C GLY A 257 23.57 -0.42 2.12
N SER A 258 22.34 -0.60 1.68
CA SER A 258 21.15 -0.24 2.45
C SER A 258 20.93 -1.21 3.61
N SER A 259 20.65 -0.70 4.79
CA SER A 259 20.20 -1.50 5.92
C SER A 259 18.73 -1.88 5.71
N VAL A 260 18.50 -3.15 5.37
CA VAL A 260 17.16 -3.66 5.06
C VAL A 260 16.53 -4.32 6.29
N HIS A 261 15.28 -4.00 6.56
CA HIS A 261 14.47 -4.60 7.62
C HIS A 261 13.05 -4.91 7.11
N ARG A 262 12.20 -5.51 7.94
CA ARG A 262 10.80 -5.80 7.59
C ARG A 262 9.85 -4.98 8.45
N SER A 263 8.85 -4.38 7.80
CA SER A 263 7.72 -3.73 8.46
C SER A 263 6.81 -4.74 9.20
N SER A 264 5.88 -4.25 9.96
CA SER A 264 4.85 -5.08 10.62
C SER A 264 3.99 -5.82 9.58
N GLY A 265 3.77 -5.24 8.41
CA GLY A 265 3.07 -5.83 7.25
C GLY A 265 3.89 -6.89 6.52
N GLY A 266 5.18 -7.04 6.85
CA GLY A 266 6.08 -8.04 6.25
C GLY A 266 6.77 -7.60 4.96
N ARG A 267 6.57 -6.36 4.50
CA ARG A 267 7.29 -5.78 3.37
C ARG A 267 8.73 -5.43 3.76
N SER A 268 9.64 -5.51 2.81
CA SER A 268 11.04 -5.11 3.02
C SER A 268 11.18 -3.61 2.83
N HIS A 269 11.80 -2.96 3.83
CA HIS A 269 12.13 -1.55 3.83
C HIS A 269 13.62 -1.35 4.08
N GLY A 270 14.17 -0.28 3.49
CA GLY A 270 15.41 0.34 3.91
C GLY A 270 15.09 1.61 4.66
N GLY A 271 16.06 2.24 5.25
CA GLY A 271 15.80 3.52 5.87
C GLY A 271 16.86 3.97 6.86
N GLY A 272 16.76 5.24 7.21
CA GLY A 272 17.63 5.88 8.19
C GLY A 272 16.98 7.14 8.71
N GLY A 273 17.44 7.60 9.84
CA GLY A 273 16.88 8.77 10.50
C GLY A 273 17.83 9.43 11.46
N GLY A 274 17.40 10.56 12.01
CA GLY A 274 18.19 11.35 12.94
C GLY A 274 17.35 12.37 13.69
N LYS A 275 18.02 13.27 14.36
CA LYS A 275 17.42 14.41 15.07
C LYS A 275 17.68 15.72 14.31
N PHE A 276 16.80 16.70 14.51
CA PHE A 276 16.93 18.05 13.94
C PHE A 276 16.79 19.15 14.96
#